data_4d8b154d41f34c30697b4fb23bc00300
#
_entry.id   4d8b154d41f34c30697b4fb23bc00300
#
_cell.length_a   1.000
_cell.length_b   1.000
_cell.length_c   1.000
_cell.angle_alpha   90.00
_cell.angle_beta   90.00
_cell.angle_gamma   90.00
#
_symmetry.space_group_name_H-M   'P 1'
#
loop_
_entity.id
_entity.type
_entity.pdbx_description
1 polymer ?
#
loop_
_entity_poly.entity_id
_entity_poly.type
_entity_poly.pdbx_seq_one_letter_code
_entity_poly.pdbx_strand_id
1 'polypeptide(L)'
;MGGAVAIMVAARDERLGAVVADSPYANLEESITHHLKLMYRLPKVPFGWFATTAYRLRFGAWPGQMAPLAEIAKLSPRPVFIIQGEQDPRMPLAEAQALADAAKDPKEFWVVRGTDHLTTFADNPSGYLQRVVRFFDTYLKP
;
A
#
# COMPACT_ATOMS: atom_id res chain seq x y z
N MET A 1 2.01 6.21 -0.86
CA MET A 1 3.26 5.79 -1.55
C MET A 1 4.23 5.07 -0.62
N GLY A 2 4.57 5.60 0.54
CA GLY A 2 5.56 5.00 1.47
C GLY A 2 5.25 3.55 1.84
N GLY A 3 4.00 3.20 2.17
CA GLY A 3 3.61 1.84 2.52
C GLY A 3 3.82 0.83 1.39
N ALA A 4 3.54 1.21 0.15
CA ALA A 4 3.78 0.37 -1.02
C ALA A 4 5.29 0.12 -1.27
N VAL A 5 6.11 1.19 -1.11
CA VAL A 5 7.57 1.07 -1.21
C VAL A 5 8.12 0.19 -0.10
N ALA A 6 7.61 0.32 1.14
CA ALA A 6 8.03 -0.51 2.28
C ALA A 6 7.79 -2.02 2.00
N ILE A 7 6.64 -2.39 1.44
CA ILE A 7 6.35 -3.77 1.02
C ILE A 7 7.37 -4.26 -0.02
N MET A 8 7.61 -3.47 -1.08
CA MET A 8 8.53 -3.87 -2.16
C MET A 8 9.99 -3.95 -1.71
N VAL A 9 10.43 -3.05 -0.83
CA VAL A 9 11.79 -3.08 -0.27
C VAL A 9 11.95 -4.29 0.64
N ALA A 10 10.98 -4.52 1.53
CA ALA A 10 11.03 -5.67 2.42
C ALA A 10 10.98 -7.02 1.67
N ALA A 11 10.28 -7.08 0.53
CA ALA A 11 10.26 -8.28 -0.29
C ALA A 11 11.64 -8.62 -0.91
N ARG A 12 12.57 -7.65 -0.93
CA ARG A 12 13.93 -7.78 -1.51
C ARG A 12 15.04 -7.72 -0.48
N ASP A 13 14.76 -7.22 0.73
CA ASP A 13 15.74 -7.10 1.81
C ASP A 13 15.24 -7.85 3.04
N GLU A 14 15.85 -9.01 3.28
CA GLU A 14 15.49 -9.90 4.38
C GLU A 14 15.87 -9.35 5.76
N ARG A 15 16.70 -8.30 5.84
CA ARG A 15 17.06 -7.62 7.10
C ARG A 15 15.88 -6.88 7.72
N LEU A 16 14.84 -6.57 6.92
CA LEU A 16 13.61 -5.96 7.41
C LEU A 16 12.71 -7.04 8.02
N GLY A 17 12.70 -7.12 9.34
CA GLY A 17 12.00 -8.18 10.08
C GLY A 17 10.48 -8.08 10.11
N ALA A 18 9.90 -6.88 9.92
CA ALA A 18 8.46 -6.65 9.91
C ALA A 18 8.11 -5.40 9.10
N VAL A 19 6.88 -5.32 8.56
CA VAL A 19 6.41 -4.18 7.77
C VAL A 19 5.04 -3.70 8.23
N VAL A 20 4.90 -2.39 8.43
CA VAL A 20 3.60 -1.72 8.55
C VAL A 20 3.41 -0.84 7.31
N ALA A 21 2.31 -1.04 6.59
CA ALA A 21 1.98 -0.31 5.38
C ALA A 21 0.63 0.39 5.54
N ASP A 22 0.67 1.72 5.61
CA ASP A 22 -0.53 2.56 5.68
C ASP A 22 -0.89 3.08 4.30
N SER A 23 -2.14 2.87 3.90
CA SER A 23 -2.72 3.28 2.62
C SER A 23 -1.83 2.92 1.41
N PRO A 24 -1.38 1.65 1.29
CA PRO A 24 -0.56 1.23 0.16
C PRO A 24 -1.41 1.08 -1.10
N TYR A 25 -0.86 1.45 -2.27
CA TYR A 25 -1.42 1.01 -3.54
C TYR A 25 -1.02 -0.45 -3.84
N ALA A 26 -1.84 -1.15 -4.60
CA ALA A 26 -1.56 -2.52 -5.05
C ALA A 26 -0.67 -2.55 -6.31
N ASN A 27 -0.90 -1.60 -7.24
CA ASN A 27 -0.15 -1.42 -8.48
C ASN A 27 -0.08 0.06 -8.84
N LEU A 28 1.13 0.59 -9.13
CA LEU A 28 1.31 2.01 -9.40
C LEU A 28 0.64 2.46 -10.71
N GLU A 29 0.61 1.63 -11.74
CA GLU A 29 -0.04 1.96 -13.01
C GLU A 29 -1.56 2.13 -12.82
N GLU A 30 -2.18 1.23 -12.06
CA GLU A 30 -3.60 1.33 -11.73
C GLU A 30 -3.90 2.53 -10.85
N SER A 31 -3.03 2.79 -9.87
CA SER A 31 -3.12 3.98 -9.02
C SER A 31 -3.02 5.27 -9.83
N ILE A 32 -2.08 5.38 -10.80
CA ILE A 32 -1.98 6.54 -11.71
C ILE A 32 -3.29 6.73 -12.48
N THR A 33 -3.82 5.68 -13.09
CA THR A 33 -5.04 5.75 -13.88
C THR A 33 -6.27 6.08 -13.03
N HIS A 34 -6.34 5.56 -11.81
CA HIS A 34 -7.37 5.90 -10.84
C HIS A 34 -7.34 7.39 -10.48
N HIS A 35 -6.14 7.93 -10.19
CA HIS A 35 -5.96 9.35 -9.86
C HIS A 35 -6.30 10.27 -11.03
N LEU A 36 -5.98 9.90 -12.27
CA LEU A 36 -6.40 10.66 -13.45
C LEU A 36 -7.94 10.78 -13.54
N LYS A 37 -8.65 9.69 -13.28
CA LYS A 37 -10.11 9.69 -13.23
C LYS A 37 -10.65 10.49 -12.05
N LEU A 38 -10.08 10.30 -10.86
CA LEU A 38 -10.56 10.93 -9.62
C LEU A 38 -10.37 12.45 -9.64
N MET A 39 -9.16 12.91 -10.00
CA MET A 39 -8.79 14.32 -9.88
C MET A 39 -9.12 15.15 -11.11
N TYR A 40 -9.03 14.56 -12.31
CA TYR A 40 -9.15 15.27 -13.57
C TYR A 40 -10.31 14.79 -14.44
N ARG A 41 -11.04 13.74 -13.99
CA ARG A 41 -12.13 13.08 -14.75
C ARG A 41 -11.66 12.56 -16.12
N LEU A 42 -10.38 12.30 -16.29
CA LEU A 42 -9.81 11.81 -17.52
C LEU A 42 -10.00 10.28 -17.63
N PRO A 43 -10.40 9.77 -18.80
CA PRO A 43 -10.52 8.33 -19.02
C PRO A 43 -9.15 7.66 -19.10
N LYS A 44 -9.11 6.34 -18.79
CA LYS A 44 -7.89 5.54 -18.86
C LYS A 44 -7.24 5.61 -20.25
N VAL A 45 -8.05 5.56 -21.31
CA VAL A 45 -7.57 5.68 -22.70
C VAL A 45 -8.05 7.01 -23.26
N PRO A 46 -7.17 7.84 -23.83
CA PRO A 46 -5.71 7.63 -24.04
C PRO A 46 -4.83 8.12 -22.87
N PHE A 47 -5.38 8.81 -21.87
CA PHE A 47 -4.61 9.57 -20.89
C PHE A 47 -3.74 8.70 -19.96
N GLY A 48 -4.22 7.51 -19.59
CA GLY A 48 -3.43 6.56 -18.83
C GLY A 48 -2.15 6.14 -19.58
N TRP A 49 -2.26 5.88 -20.89
CA TRP A 49 -1.10 5.56 -21.71
C TRP A 49 -0.09 6.71 -21.77
N PHE A 50 -0.55 7.95 -21.94
CA PHE A 50 0.36 9.11 -21.91
C PHE A 50 1.04 9.28 -20.57
N ALA A 51 0.30 9.16 -19.46
CA ALA A 51 0.85 9.30 -18.12
C ALA A 51 1.89 8.22 -17.80
N THR A 52 1.61 6.96 -18.12
CA THR A 52 2.53 5.86 -17.88
C THR A 52 3.76 5.93 -18.78
N THR A 53 3.61 6.41 -20.03
CA THR A 53 4.74 6.65 -20.92
C THR A 53 5.61 7.81 -20.42
N ALA A 54 5.00 8.92 -19.99
CA ALA A 54 5.72 10.04 -19.38
C ALA A 54 6.48 9.60 -18.11
N TYR A 55 5.84 8.79 -17.27
CA TYR A 55 6.48 8.18 -16.11
C TYR A 55 7.73 7.39 -16.50
N ARG A 56 7.61 6.49 -17.51
CA ARG A 56 8.73 5.72 -18.02
C ARG A 56 9.88 6.59 -18.52
N LEU A 57 9.56 7.62 -19.31
CA LEU A 57 10.57 8.53 -19.84
C LEU A 57 11.30 9.30 -18.73
N ARG A 58 10.58 9.65 -17.66
CA ARG A 58 11.13 10.41 -16.54
C ARG A 58 11.95 9.55 -15.58
N PHE A 59 11.53 8.31 -15.32
CA PHE A 59 12.09 7.45 -14.27
C PHE A 59 12.80 6.18 -14.80
N GLY A 60 12.74 5.93 -16.10
CA GLY A 60 13.42 4.78 -16.72
C GLY A 60 12.73 3.42 -16.51
N ALA A 61 11.59 3.38 -15.81
CA ALA A 61 10.86 2.15 -15.49
C ALA A 61 9.36 2.29 -15.76
N TRP A 62 8.69 1.22 -16.15
CA TRP A 62 7.24 1.21 -16.26
C TRP A 62 6.60 1.19 -14.85
N PRO A 63 5.55 2.01 -14.61
CA PRO A 63 4.88 2.03 -13.31
C PRO A 63 4.25 0.68 -12.94
N GLY A 64 3.82 -0.14 -13.92
CA GLY A 64 3.32 -1.48 -13.68
C GLY A 64 4.33 -2.45 -13.05
N GLN A 65 5.65 -2.14 -13.14
CA GLN A 65 6.69 -2.90 -12.42
C GLN A 65 6.72 -2.60 -10.91
N MET A 66 6.08 -1.51 -10.50
CA MET A 66 5.93 -1.12 -9.09
C MET A 66 4.58 -1.65 -8.57
N ALA A 67 4.53 -2.96 -8.38
CA ALA A 67 3.34 -3.70 -8.00
C ALA A 67 3.56 -4.44 -6.68
N PRO A 68 3.34 -3.80 -5.51
CA PRO A 68 3.41 -4.47 -4.21
C PRO A 68 2.58 -5.75 -4.15
N LEU A 69 1.47 -5.81 -4.88
CA LEU A 69 0.61 -6.99 -4.96
C LEU A 69 1.34 -8.25 -5.46
N ALA A 70 2.28 -8.07 -6.40
CA ALA A 70 3.08 -9.19 -6.93
C ALA A 70 4.23 -9.61 -5.99
N GLU A 71 4.58 -8.76 -5.02
CA GLU A 71 5.74 -8.96 -4.15
C GLU A 71 5.35 -9.36 -2.72
N ILE A 72 4.17 -8.98 -2.24
CA ILE A 72 3.80 -9.09 -0.82
C ILE A 72 3.84 -10.52 -0.27
N ALA A 73 3.52 -11.51 -1.08
CA ALA A 73 3.59 -12.92 -0.68
C ALA A 73 5.01 -13.40 -0.33
N LYS A 74 6.06 -12.68 -0.80
CA LYS A 74 7.45 -12.98 -0.53
C LYS A 74 7.91 -12.53 0.87
N LEU A 75 7.10 -11.75 1.58
CA LEU A 75 7.42 -11.34 2.93
C LEU A 75 7.41 -12.52 3.92
N SER A 76 6.53 -13.48 3.71
CA SER A 76 6.44 -14.64 4.61
C SER A 76 7.78 -15.38 4.75
N PRO A 77 8.20 -15.76 5.97
CA PRO A 77 7.45 -15.71 7.23
C PRO A 77 7.53 -14.37 8.01
N ARG A 78 8.02 -13.30 7.42
CA ARG A 78 8.08 -11.98 8.05
C ARG A 78 6.71 -11.31 8.07
N PRO A 79 6.28 -10.74 9.22
CA PRO A 79 4.95 -10.20 9.39
C PRO A 79 4.73 -8.92 8.60
N VAL A 80 3.51 -8.76 8.07
CA VAL A 80 3.04 -7.53 7.44
C VAL A 80 1.73 -7.07 8.07
N PHE A 81 1.66 -5.77 8.39
CA PHE A 81 0.45 -5.13 8.87
C PHE A 81 -0.01 -4.07 7.87
N ILE A 82 -1.18 -4.26 7.29
CA ILE A 82 -1.79 -3.34 6.33
C ILE A 82 -2.87 -2.54 7.05
N ILE A 83 -2.79 -1.22 6.94
CA ILE A 83 -3.75 -0.27 7.52
C ILE A 83 -4.41 0.48 6.36
N GLN A 84 -5.75 0.63 6.38
CA GLN A 84 -6.47 1.31 5.32
C GLN A 84 -7.65 2.10 5.86
N GLY A 85 -7.78 3.36 5.44
CA GLY A 85 -8.97 4.16 5.69
C GLY A 85 -10.16 3.63 4.87
N GLU A 86 -11.32 3.47 5.54
CA GLU A 86 -12.53 2.94 4.89
C GLU A 86 -13.03 3.85 3.75
N GLN A 87 -12.89 5.17 3.93
CA GLN A 87 -13.41 6.19 3.02
C GLN A 87 -12.31 6.83 2.15
N ASP A 88 -11.16 6.18 2.03
CA ASP A 88 -10.04 6.68 1.23
C ASP A 88 -10.37 6.64 -0.28
N PRO A 89 -10.61 7.80 -0.94
CA PRO A 89 -10.93 7.83 -2.35
C PRO A 89 -9.70 7.69 -3.25
N ARG A 90 -8.49 7.93 -2.71
CA ARG A 90 -7.23 7.87 -3.47
C ARG A 90 -6.69 6.46 -3.55
N MET A 91 -6.79 5.71 -2.44
CA MET A 91 -6.40 4.31 -2.34
C MET A 91 -7.64 3.50 -1.97
N PRO A 92 -8.41 3.00 -2.96
CA PRO A 92 -9.64 2.26 -2.69
C PRO A 92 -9.41 1.06 -1.77
N LEU A 93 -10.36 0.82 -0.87
CA LEU A 93 -10.30 -0.30 0.08
C LEU A 93 -10.06 -1.65 -0.63
N ALA A 94 -10.56 -1.81 -1.85
CA ALA A 94 -10.37 -3.02 -2.65
C ALA A 94 -8.89 -3.31 -2.97
N GLU A 95 -8.04 -2.28 -3.12
CA GLU A 95 -6.60 -2.46 -3.34
C GLU A 95 -5.91 -2.99 -2.08
N ALA A 96 -6.24 -2.42 -0.92
CA ALA A 96 -5.71 -2.89 0.37
C ALA A 96 -6.21 -4.30 0.70
N GLN A 97 -7.46 -4.62 0.38
CA GLN A 97 -8.01 -5.97 0.52
C GLN A 97 -7.26 -6.97 -0.37
N ALA A 98 -7.01 -6.62 -1.63
CA ALA A 98 -6.25 -7.49 -2.54
C ALA A 98 -4.83 -7.76 -2.02
N LEU A 99 -4.16 -6.75 -1.44
CA LEU A 99 -2.87 -6.92 -0.78
C LEU A 99 -2.96 -7.86 0.42
N ALA A 100 -3.98 -7.68 1.27
CA ALA A 100 -4.20 -8.53 2.44
C ALA A 100 -4.50 -9.99 2.06
N ASP A 101 -5.24 -10.20 0.98
CA ASP A 101 -5.56 -11.55 0.46
C ASP A 101 -4.33 -12.23 -0.14
N ALA A 102 -3.47 -11.48 -0.84
CA ALA A 102 -2.23 -11.98 -1.43
C ALA A 102 -1.11 -12.20 -0.40
N ALA A 103 -1.13 -11.49 0.71
CA ALA A 103 -0.18 -11.67 1.79
C ALA A 103 -0.35 -13.04 2.44
N LYS A 104 0.79 -13.70 2.74
CA LYS A 104 0.82 -14.94 3.54
C LYS A 104 1.01 -14.59 5.02
N ASP A 105 0.67 -15.54 5.89
CA ASP A 105 0.89 -15.38 7.32
C ASP A 105 2.38 -15.30 7.69
N PRO A 106 2.70 -14.56 8.77
CA PRO A 106 1.80 -13.79 9.63
C PRO A 106 1.43 -12.43 9.02
N LYS A 107 0.13 -12.11 9.04
CA LYS A 107 -0.39 -10.83 8.53
C LYS A 107 -1.46 -10.25 9.43
N GLU A 108 -1.53 -8.92 9.48
CA GLU A 108 -2.65 -8.19 10.08
C GLU A 108 -3.24 -7.23 9.03
N PHE A 109 -4.56 -7.08 9.04
CA PHE A 109 -5.27 -6.12 8.21
C PHE A 109 -6.27 -5.33 9.07
N TRP A 110 -6.16 -4.01 9.02
CA TRP A 110 -7.03 -3.13 9.79
C TRP A 110 -7.66 -2.05 8.91
N VAL A 111 -8.97 -2.12 8.78
CA VAL A 111 -9.77 -1.08 8.14
C VAL A 111 -10.20 -0.10 9.21
N VAL A 112 -9.78 1.16 9.08
CA VAL A 112 -10.14 2.24 10.01
C VAL A 112 -11.42 2.90 9.52
N ARG A 113 -12.50 2.69 10.27
CA ARG A 113 -13.83 3.17 9.87
C ARG A 113 -13.91 4.69 9.86
N GLY A 114 -14.58 5.22 8.84
CA GLY A 114 -14.87 6.65 8.71
C GLY A 114 -13.67 7.53 8.40
N THR A 115 -12.48 6.98 8.18
CA THR A 115 -11.26 7.75 7.88
C THR A 115 -10.97 7.83 6.40
N ASP A 116 -10.42 8.97 5.98
CA ASP A 116 -9.98 9.30 4.63
C ASP A 116 -8.50 8.95 4.43
N HIS A 117 -7.93 9.38 3.30
CA HIS A 117 -6.53 9.14 2.92
C HIS A 117 -5.55 9.77 3.92
N LEU A 118 -4.71 8.94 4.54
CA LEU A 118 -3.69 9.34 5.52
C LEU A 118 -4.22 10.00 6.79
N THR A 119 -5.53 9.95 7.07
CA THR A 119 -6.08 10.46 8.32
C THR A 119 -6.20 9.40 9.41
N THR A 120 -5.89 8.15 9.10
CA THR A 120 -5.96 7.00 10.02
C THR A 120 -5.26 7.25 11.36
N PHE A 121 -4.08 7.90 11.33
CA PHE A 121 -3.36 8.32 12.54
C PHE A 121 -4.02 9.55 13.19
N ALA A 122 -4.34 10.58 12.41
CA ALA A 122 -4.86 11.85 12.93
C ALA A 122 -6.23 11.69 13.62
N ASP A 123 -7.08 10.82 13.06
CA ASP A 123 -8.45 10.59 13.57
C ASP A 123 -8.48 9.69 14.80
N ASN A 124 -7.46 8.83 14.99
CA ASN A 124 -7.34 7.94 16.15
C ASN A 124 -5.88 7.67 16.54
N PRO A 125 -5.13 8.69 17.04
CA PRO A 125 -3.70 8.55 17.34
C PRO A 125 -3.39 7.44 18.34
N SER A 126 -4.17 7.37 19.42
CA SER A 126 -3.94 6.39 20.49
C SER A 126 -4.16 4.96 20.01
N GLY A 127 -5.26 4.71 19.29
CA GLY A 127 -5.58 3.39 18.74
C GLY A 127 -4.59 2.96 17.67
N TYR A 128 -4.14 3.90 16.84
CA TYR A 128 -3.12 3.66 15.82
C TYR A 128 -1.78 3.25 16.46
N LEU A 129 -1.28 4.08 17.38
CA LEU A 129 -0.01 3.80 18.07
C LEU A 129 -0.06 2.47 18.84
N GLN A 130 -1.15 2.21 19.57
CA GLN A 130 -1.31 0.97 20.31
C GLN A 130 -1.22 -0.26 19.41
N ARG A 131 -1.86 -0.24 18.24
CA ARG A 131 -1.84 -1.37 17.30
C ARG A 131 -0.48 -1.54 16.64
N VAL A 132 0.14 -0.45 16.18
CA VAL A 132 1.45 -0.50 15.52
C VAL A 132 2.54 -0.95 16.49
N VAL A 133 2.56 -0.41 17.72
CA VAL A 133 3.52 -0.81 18.75
C VAL A 133 3.32 -2.27 19.13
N ARG A 134 2.06 -2.68 19.39
CA ARG A 134 1.73 -4.09 19.68
C ARG A 134 2.21 -5.02 18.57
N PHE A 135 1.99 -4.66 17.31
CA PHE A 135 2.45 -5.46 16.17
C PHE A 135 3.97 -5.67 16.20
N PHE A 136 4.74 -4.59 16.33
CA PHE A 136 6.21 -4.71 16.42
C PHE A 136 6.66 -5.45 17.67
N ASP A 137 6.03 -5.21 18.82
CA ASP A 137 6.31 -5.92 20.06
C ASP A 137 6.04 -7.42 19.96
N THR A 138 5.03 -7.82 19.20
CA THR A 138 4.68 -9.23 19.01
C THR A 138 5.70 -9.95 18.14
N TYR A 139 6.21 -9.29 17.12
CA TYR A 139 6.98 -9.96 16.07
C TYR A 139 8.47 -9.63 16.05
N LEU A 140 8.91 -8.55 16.69
CA LEU A 140 10.33 -8.13 16.71
C LEU A 140 11.00 -8.29 18.08
N LYS A 141 10.32 -8.87 19.07
CA LYS A 141 11.00 -9.17 20.35
C LYS A 141 12.05 -10.24 20.13
N PRO A 142 13.27 -10.03 20.66
CA PRO A 142 14.35 -11.01 20.62
C PRO A 142 14.00 -12.29 21.37
#